data_ac9af95cdb82486190826b22a0c7f672
#
_entry.id   ac9af95cdb82486190826b22a0c7f672
#
_cell.length_a   1.000
_cell.length_b   1.000
_cell.length_c   1.000
_cell.angle_alpha   90.00
_cell.angle_beta   90.00
_cell.angle_gamma   90.00
#
_symmetry.space_group_name_H-M   'P 1'
#
loop_
_entity.id
_entity.type
_entity.pdbx_description
1 polymer ?
#
loop_
_entity_poly.entity_id
_entity_poly.type
_entity_poly.pdbx_seq_one_letter_code
_entity_poly.pdbx_strand_id
1 'polypeptide(L)'
;MAPDFSLSATTTEKIALSDYRGKQNIVVAFYGMDFTPGXIKEISSWKEDYKRFEQLDAEVLAISVDHIHSHRVFAASMGTLPYPLLSDWFKQTVKSYYVLNEKGGTAIRSVFVVGKTGVITYINTSFKADKKEDYEAVFKELEKLTNQ
;
A
#
# COMPACT_ATOMS: atom_id res chain seq x y z
N MET A 1 -6.19 15.29 -6.27
CA MET A 1 -5.48 15.16 -4.97
C MET A 1 -5.93 13.88 -4.28
N ALA A 2 -4.98 13.06 -3.87
CA ALA A 2 -5.32 11.82 -3.20
C ALA A 2 -5.95 12.10 -1.83
N PRO A 3 -7.03 11.40 -1.46
CA PRO A 3 -7.58 11.56 -0.12
C PRO A 3 -6.53 11.25 0.94
N ASP A 4 -6.38 12.14 1.92
CA ASP A 4 -5.45 11.91 3.01
C ASP A 4 -6.02 10.89 3.98
N PHE A 5 -5.16 10.32 4.78
CA PHE A 5 -5.55 9.41 5.86
C PHE A 5 -4.48 9.48 6.94
N SER A 6 -4.84 9.01 8.12
CA SER A 6 -3.90 8.86 9.23
C SER A 6 -4.30 7.58 9.95
N LEU A 7 -3.45 6.57 9.87
CA LEU A 7 -3.80 5.21 10.30
C LEU A 7 -2.74 4.62 11.19
N SER A 8 -3.17 3.75 12.12
CA SER A 8 -2.24 2.98 12.94
C SER A 8 -1.34 2.15 12.02
N ALA A 9 -0.07 2.08 12.37
CA ALA A 9 0.94 1.45 11.53
C ALA A 9 1.85 0.53 12.33
N THR A 10 2.48 -0.42 11.64
CA THR A 10 3.35 -1.39 12.31
C THR A 10 4.72 -0.84 12.63
N THR A 11 5.18 0.18 11.92
CA THR A 11 6.54 0.72 12.10
C THR A 11 6.60 1.91 13.03
N THR A 12 5.47 2.56 13.28
CA THR A 12 5.34 3.69 14.18
C THR A 12 3.88 3.75 14.60
N GLU A 13 3.52 4.65 15.50
CA GLU A 13 2.16 4.66 16.00
C GLU A 13 1.14 4.97 14.92
N LYS A 14 1.37 6.03 14.16
CA LYS A 14 0.47 6.42 13.07
C LYS A 14 1.25 6.94 11.88
N ILE A 15 0.68 6.73 10.69
CA ILE A 15 1.24 7.27 9.45
C ILE A 15 0.11 7.98 8.71
N ALA A 16 0.38 9.19 8.25
CA ALA A 16 -0.52 9.92 7.36
C ALA A 16 0.10 9.99 5.98
N LEU A 17 -0.75 9.90 4.94
CA LEU A 17 -0.25 10.04 3.58
C LEU A 17 0.46 11.39 3.40
N SER A 18 -0.08 12.43 4.00
CA SER A 18 0.51 13.78 3.88
C SER A 18 1.88 13.88 4.52
N ASP A 19 2.31 12.92 5.35
CA ASP A 19 3.67 12.92 5.90
C ASP A 19 4.72 12.86 4.79
N TYR A 20 4.36 12.34 3.64
CA TYR A 20 5.31 12.11 2.53
C TYR A 20 5.27 13.21 1.47
N ARG A 21 4.33 14.14 1.57
CA ARG A 21 4.20 15.18 0.55
C ARG A 21 5.48 15.99 0.44
N GLY A 22 5.97 16.16 -0.78
CA GLY A 22 7.20 16.87 -1.03
C GLY A 22 8.46 16.04 -0.78
N LYS A 23 8.30 14.80 -0.32
CA LYS A 23 9.45 13.98 0.08
C LYS A 23 9.60 12.72 -0.75
N GLN A 24 8.54 11.94 -0.89
CA GLN A 24 8.60 10.66 -1.60
C GLN A 24 7.34 10.45 -2.41
N ASN A 25 7.48 9.70 -3.50
CA ASN A 25 6.32 9.15 -4.22
C ASN A 25 5.84 7.93 -3.45
N ILE A 26 4.53 7.71 -3.41
CA ILE A 26 3.96 6.67 -2.55
C ILE A 26 3.14 5.70 -3.38
N VAL A 27 3.33 4.41 -3.09
CA VAL A 27 2.46 3.34 -3.58
C VAL A 27 1.51 2.99 -2.44
N VAL A 28 0.22 3.22 -2.65
CA VAL A 28 -0.81 2.85 -1.67
C VAL A 28 -1.40 1.53 -2.17
N ALA A 29 -1.14 0.46 -1.43
CA ALA A 29 -1.52 -0.88 -1.85
C ALA A 29 -2.58 -1.45 -0.91
N PHE A 30 -3.83 -1.50 -1.38
CA PHE A 30 -4.92 -2.08 -0.60
C PHE A 30 -5.00 -3.57 -0.82
N TYR A 31 -5.15 -4.35 0.26
CA TYR A 31 -5.32 -5.79 0.15
C TYR A 31 -6.46 -6.26 1.05
N GLY A 32 -6.86 -7.51 0.85
CA GLY A 32 -8.08 -8.00 1.48
C GLY A 32 -7.94 -8.34 2.95
N MET A 33 -6.97 -9.18 3.29
CA MET A 33 -6.94 -9.69 4.66
C MET A 33 -5.58 -10.32 4.97
N ASP A 34 -5.07 -10.03 6.17
CA ASP A 34 -3.84 -10.64 6.69
C ASP A 34 -3.94 -12.17 6.62
N PHE A 35 -2.80 -12.82 6.46
CA PHE A 35 -2.63 -14.27 6.52
C PHE A 35 -3.22 -15.04 5.34
N THR A 36 -3.91 -14.38 4.43
CA THR A 36 -4.46 -15.08 3.26
C THR A 36 -3.37 -15.30 2.22
N PRO A 37 -3.52 -16.34 1.38
CA PRO A 37 -2.48 -16.63 0.37
C PRO A 37 -2.16 -15.45 -0.53
N GLY A 38 -3.15 -14.72 -0.96
CA GLY A 38 -2.92 -13.52 -1.77
C GLY A 38 -2.08 -12.45 -1.04
N UNK A 39 -2.28 -12.06 0.21
CA UNK A 39 -1.67 -11.27 0.85
C UNK A 39 -0.38 -11.62 1.06
N ILE A 40 -0.18 -12.86 1.39
CA ILE A 40 1.18 -13.33 1.61
C ILE A 40 2.01 -13.14 0.35
N LYS A 41 1.47 -13.49 -0.77
CA LYS A 41 2.16 -13.33 -2.04
C LYS A 41 2.47 -11.87 -2.31
N GLU A 42 1.51 -10.99 -2.09
CA GLU A 42 1.72 -9.57 -2.39
C GLU A 42 2.74 -8.95 -1.44
N ILE A 43 2.60 -9.19 -0.14
CA ILE A 43 3.50 -8.61 0.85
C ILE A 43 4.93 -9.10 0.62
N SER A 44 5.09 -10.39 0.28
CA SER A 44 6.40 -10.94 -0.05
C SER A 44 6.98 -10.30 -1.30
N SER A 45 6.13 -10.04 -2.30
CA SER A 45 6.60 -9.45 -3.55
C SER A 45 7.14 -8.05 -3.35
N TRP A 46 6.40 -7.20 -2.61
CA TRP A 46 6.91 -5.86 -2.30
C TRP A 46 8.19 -5.92 -1.48
N LYS A 47 8.27 -6.88 -0.55
CA LYS A 47 9.47 -7.03 0.28
C LYS A 47 10.68 -7.39 -0.58
N GLU A 48 10.52 -8.35 -1.49
CA GLU A 48 11.62 -8.79 -2.35
C GLU A 48 12.13 -7.65 -3.22
N ASP A 49 11.24 -6.77 -3.65
CA ASP A 49 11.59 -5.66 -4.54
C ASP A 49 11.84 -4.36 -3.80
N TYR A 50 11.99 -4.40 -2.48
CA TYR A 50 12.02 -3.15 -1.73
C TYR A 50 13.19 -2.24 -2.10
N LYS A 51 14.33 -2.81 -2.53
CA LYS A 51 15.44 -1.98 -3.00
C LYS A 51 15.04 -1.06 -4.15
N ARG A 52 14.12 -1.52 -4.99
CA ARG A 52 13.65 -0.68 -6.10
C ARG A 52 12.92 0.55 -5.59
N PHE A 53 12.14 0.39 -4.50
CA PHE A 53 11.51 1.57 -3.88
C PHE A 53 12.56 2.55 -3.40
N GLU A 54 13.59 2.05 -2.73
CA GLU A 54 14.65 2.91 -2.22
C GLU A 54 15.36 3.65 -3.35
N GLN A 55 15.64 2.96 -4.44
CA GLN A 55 16.31 3.55 -5.59
C GLN A 55 15.47 4.63 -6.25
N LEU A 56 14.15 4.50 -6.16
CA LEU A 56 13.22 5.44 -6.80
C LEU A 56 12.69 6.49 -5.82
N ASP A 57 13.25 6.54 -4.62
CA ASP A 57 12.84 7.51 -3.59
C ASP A 57 11.34 7.40 -3.33
N ALA A 58 10.87 6.17 -3.16
CA ALA A 58 9.46 5.87 -2.99
C ALA A 58 9.25 4.99 -1.79
N GLU A 59 8.00 4.96 -1.30
CA GLU A 59 7.62 4.07 -0.21
C GLU A 59 6.33 3.37 -0.58
N VAL A 60 6.13 2.18 -0.02
CA VAL A 60 4.87 1.47 -0.16
C VAL A 60 4.16 1.43 1.18
N LEU A 61 2.89 1.79 1.17
CA LEU A 61 2.01 1.73 2.34
C LEU A 61 0.96 0.67 2.03
N ALA A 62 1.02 -0.46 2.73
CA ALA A 62 0.09 -1.56 2.49
C ALA A 62 -1.05 -1.44 3.50
N ILE A 63 -2.28 -1.42 3.03
CA ILE A 63 -3.44 -1.10 3.85
C ILE A 63 -4.51 -2.17 3.71
N SER A 64 -5.01 -2.66 4.84
CA SER A 64 -6.23 -3.45 4.86
C SER A 64 -7.10 -3.02 6.04
N VAL A 65 -8.29 -3.61 6.16
CA VAL A 65 -9.19 -3.28 7.26
C VAL A 65 -8.91 -4.11 8.51
N ASP A 66 -7.91 -4.98 8.48
CA ASP A 66 -7.51 -5.74 9.68
C ASP A 66 -7.12 -4.79 10.80
N HIS A 67 -7.31 -5.25 12.03
CA HIS A 67 -6.89 -4.50 13.20
C HIS A 67 -5.37 -4.44 13.29
N ILE A 68 -4.85 -3.40 13.93
CA ILE A 68 -3.41 -3.21 14.03
C ILE A 68 -2.73 -4.38 14.74
N HIS A 69 -3.39 -5.01 15.69
CA HIS A 69 -2.80 -6.16 16.38
C HIS A 69 -2.61 -7.34 15.43
N SER A 70 -3.56 -7.56 14.50
CA SER A 70 -3.38 -8.56 13.47
C SER A 70 -2.18 -8.23 12.58
N HIS A 71 -2.08 -6.96 12.17
CA HIS A 71 -0.96 -6.52 11.35
C HIS A 71 0.39 -6.77 12.01
N ARG A 72 0.47 -6.52 13.31
CA ARG A 72 1.75 -6.70 14.01
C ARG A 72 2.19 -8.16 13.99
N VAL A 73 1.25 -9.07 14.25
CA VAL A 73 1.56 -10.50 14.22
C VAL A 73 1.89 -10.95 12.81
N PHE A 74 1.11 -10.47 11.84
CA PHE A 74 1.34 -10.84 10.45
C PHE A 74 2.71 -10.35 9.98
N ALA A 75 3.06 -9.10 10.27
CA ALA A 75 4.37 -8.56 9.89
C ALA A 75 5.50 -9.38 10.52
N ALA A 76 5.33 -9.76 11.79
CA ALA A 76 6.33 -10.58 12.46
C ALA A 76 6.47 -11.95 11.77
N SER A 77 5.35 -12.53 11.34
CA SER A 77 5.39 -13.83 10.68
C SER A 77 6.08 -13.79 9.33
N MET A 78 6.15 -12.61 8.71
CA MET A 78 6.77 -12.43 7.40
C MET A 78 8.27 -12.09 7.52
N GLY A 79 8.85 -12.18 8.72
CA GLY A 79 10.17 -11.64 8.99
C GLY A 79 10.05 -10.14 9.13
N THR A 80 11.15 -9.46 9.31
CA THR A 80 11.09 -8.01 9.42
C THR A 80 10.72 -7.41 8.05
N LEU A 81 9.59 -6.69 8.01
CA LEU A 81 9.19 -6.00 6.79
C LEU A 81 9.85 -4.63 6.75
N PRO A 82 10.43 -4.24 5.62
CA PRO A 82 11.05 -2.92 5.52
C PRO A 82 10.07 -1.78 5.30
N TYR A 83 8.79 -2.07 5.22
CA TYR A 83 7.74 -1.06 5.00
C TYR A 83 6.57 -1.32 5.94
N PRO A 84 5.70 -0.33 6.14
CA PRO A 84 4.63 -0.48 7.13
C PRO A 84 3.38 -1.14 6.57
N LEU A 85 2.66 -1.84 7.46
CA LEU A 85 1.27 -2.22 7.24
C LEU A 85 0.42 -1.24 8.03
N LEU A 86 -0.65 -0.73 7.41
CA LEU A 86 -1.54 0.26 8.01
C LEU A 86 -2.93 -0.34 8.19
N SER A 87 -3.58 0.02 9.30
CA SER A 87 -4.87 -0.54 9.66
C SER A 87 -6.00 0.45 9.39
N ASP A 88 -6.86 0.11 8.44
CA ASP A 88 -8.06 0.89 8.15
C ASP A 88 -9.26 0.23 8.82
N TRP A 89 -9.13 -0.03 10.12
CA TRP A 89 -10.14 -0.77 10.89
C TRP A 89 -11.53 -0.16 10.78
N PHE A 90 -11.63 1.18 10.74
CA PHE A 90 -12.92 1.85 10.67
C PHE A 90 -13.39 2.04 9.23
N LYS A 91 -12.63 1.57 8.24
CA LYS A 91 -13.03 1.52 6.83
C LYS A 91 -13.25 2.89 6.17
N GLN A 92 -12.70 3.94 6.77
CA GLN A 92 -12.85 5.27 6.19
C GLN A 92 -12.01 5.44 4.93
N THR A 93 -10.80 4.89 4.94
CA THR A 93 -9.89 5.05 3.81
C THR A 93 -10.34 4.23 2.59
N VAL A 94 -10.77 2.98 2.82
CA VAL A 94 -11.27 2.18 1.69
C VAL A 94 -12.49 2.82 1.06
N LYS A 95 -13.31 3.50 1.86
CA LYS A 95 -14.46 4.22 1.33
C LYS A 95 -14.03 5.45 0.53
N SER A 96 -13.07 6.24 1.06
CA SER A 96 -12.66 7.46 0.38
C SER A 96 -11.93 7.17 -0.92
N TYR A 97 -11.29 6.00 -1.04
CA TYR A 97 -10.62 5.59 -2.28
C TYR A 97 -11.54 4.74 -3.17
N TYR A 98 -12.78 4.52 -2.76
CA TYR A 98 -13.78 3.75 -3.53
C TYR A 98 -13.32 2.31 -3.78
N VAL A 99 -12.68 1.70 -2.79
CA VAL A 99 -12.21 0.31 -2.92
C VAL A 99 -12.78 -0.60 -1.84
N LEU A 100 -13.87 -0.21 -1.22
CA LEU A 100 -14.54 -1.09 -0.26
C LEU A 100 -15.33 -2.16 -1.02
N ASN A 101 -15.10 -3.42 -0.67
CA ASN A 101 -15.94 -4.52 -1.13
C ASN A 101 -17.15 -4.56 -0.22
N GLU A 102 -18.29 -4.09 -0.71
CA GLU A 102 -19.48 -3.93 0.12
C GLU A 102 -19.95 -5.25 0.72
N LYS A 103 -19.84 -6.34 -0.04
CA LYS A 103 -20.33 -7.63 0.45
C LYS A 103 -19.42 -8.22 1.52
N GLY A 104 -18.12 -8.21 1.26
CA GLY A 104 -17.17 -8.84 2.18
C GLY A 104 -16.70 -7.94 3.30
N GLY A 105 -16.84 -6.63 3.13
CA GLY A 105 -16.39 -5.67 4.14
C GLY A 105 -14.88 -5.45 4.17
N THR A 106 -14.16 -5.93 3.16
CA THR A 106 -12.72 -5.77 3.08
C THR A 106 -12.37 -4.92 1.87
N ALA A 107 -11.09 -4.60 1.70
CA ALA A 107 -10.65 -3.82 0.55
C ALA A 107 -10.64 -4.68 -0.72
N ILE A 108 -11.01 -4.06 -1.82
CA ILE A 108 -10.74 -4.61 -3.15
C ILE A 108 -9.24 -4.42 -3.40
N ARG A 109 -8.54 -5.50 -3.81
CA ARG A 109 -7.10 -5.41 -4.04
C ARG A 109 -6.81 -4.38 -5.13
N SER A 110 -6.14 -3.30 -4.75
CA SER A 110 -5.96 -2.14 -5.61
C SER A 110 -4.64 -1.47 -5.31
N VAL A 111 -4.08 -0.80 -6.32
CA VAL A 111 -2.85 -0.04 -6.13
C VAL A 111 -3.04 1.35 -6.72
N PHE A 112 -2.63 2.35 -5.94
CA PHE A 112 -2.62 3.75 -6.35
C PHE A 112 -1.20 4.27 -6.23
N VAL A 113 -0.73 5.03 -7.22
CA VAL A 113 0.54 5.74 -7.09
C VAL A 113 0.23 7.21 -6.87
N VAL A 114 0.79 7.76 -5.80
CA VAL A 114 0.59 9.16 -5.42
C VAL A 114 1.94 9.86 -5.52
N GLY A 115 2.02 10.85 -6.38
CA GLY A 115 3.27 11.60 -6.56
C GLY A 115 3.56 12.51 -5.37
N LYS A 116 4.76 13.08 -5.37
CA LYS A 116 5.21 13.96 -4.28
C LYS A 116 4.27 15.15 -4.08
N THR A 117 3.56 15.56 -5.13
CA THR A 117 2.62 16.69 -5.03
C THR A 117 1.29 16.32 -4.38
N GLY A 118 1.09 15.02 -4.11
CA GLY A 118 -0.17 14.54 -3.53
C GLY A 118 -1.20 14.12 -4.57
N VAL A 119 -0.86 14.13 -5.84
CA VAL A 119 -1.78 13.80 -6.93
C VAL A 119 -1.65 12.33 -7.29
N ILE A 120 -2.78 11.64 -7.46
CA ILE A 120 -2.79 10.25 -7.94
C ILE A 120 -2.40 10.25 -9.41
N THR A 121 -1.39 9.47 -9.77
CA THR A 121 -0.92 9.37 -11.15
C THR A 121 -1.17 8.02 -11.79
N TYR A 122 -1.58 7.01 -10.99
CA TYR A 122 -1.80 5.67 -11.50
C TYR A 122 -2.79 4.95 -10.61
N ILE A 123 -3.71 4.21 -11.22
CA ILE A 123 -4.71 3.44 -10.47
C ILE A 123 -4.87 2.07 -11.14
N ASN A 124 -4.87 1.02 -10.31
CA ASN A 124 -5.25 -0.31 -10.77
C ASN A 124 -6.13 -0.95 -9.71
N THR A 125 -7.45 -1.00 -9.95
CA THR A 125 -8.39 -1.59 -9.00
C THR A 125 -8.67 -3.06 -9.29
N SER A 126 -7.88 -3.66 -10.18
CA SER A 126 -7.93 -5.09 -10.47
C SER A 126 -6.55 -5.71 -10.33
N PHE A 127 -5.77 -5.21 -9.40
CA PHE A 127 -4.39 -5.65 -9.18
C PHE A 127 -4.38 -7.13 -8.79
N LYS A 128 -3.50 -7.90 -9.42
CA LYS A 128 -3.38 -9.34 -9.16
C LYS A 128 -2.08 -9.63 -8.44
N ALA A 129 -2.18 -10.26 -7.27
CA ALA A 129 -1.01 -10.53 -6.45
C ALA A 129 -0.02 -11.47 -7.13
N ASP A 130 -0.48 -12.30 -8.07
CA ASP A 130 0.38 -13.27 -8.73
C ASP A 130 0.72 -12.89 -10.17
N LYS A 131 0.50 -11.64 -10.55
CA LYS A 131 0.77 -11.20 -11.92
C LYS A 131 1.93 -10.22 -11.93
N LYS A 132 3.09 -10.68 -12.39
CA LYS A 132 4.30 -9.86 -12.37
C LYS A 132 4.12 -8.53 -13.08
N GLU A 133 3.37 -8.53 -14.19
CA GLU A 133 3.15 -7.31 -14.96
C GLU A 133 2.48 -6.23 -14.15
N ASP A 134 1.62 -6.60 -13.19
CA ASP A 134 0.94 -5.59 -12.38
C ASP A 134 1.91 -4.86 -11.47
N TYR A 135 2.89 -5.59 -10.90
CA TYR A 135 3.93 -4.94 -10.11
C TYR A 135 4.84 -4.09 -10.97
N GLU A 136 5.22 -4.60 -12.14
CA GLU A 136 6.13 -3.87 -13.01
C GLU A 136 5.50 -2.57 -13.52
N ALA A 137 4.19 -2.55 -13.73
CA ALA A 137 3.51 -1.32 -14.12
C ALA A 137 3.63 -0.24 -13.05
N VAL A 138 3.60 -0.65 -11.78
CA VAL A 138 3.77 0.30 -10.66
C VAL A 138 5.18 0.88 -10.68
N PHE A 139 6.20 0.03 -10.84
CA PHE A 139 7.58 0.52 -10.88
C PHE A 139 7.84 1.40 -12.08
N LYS A 140 7.23 1.06 -13.21
CA LYS A 140 7.36 1.90 -14.41
C LYS A 140 6.79 3.29 -14.17
N GLU A 141 5.65 3.36 -13.46
CA GLU A 141 5.07 4.67 -13.13
C GLU A 141 6.00 5.44 -12.20
N LEU A 142 6.58 4.77 -11.21
CA LEU A 142 7.52 5.44 -10.30
C LEU A 142 8.73 5.97 -11.05
N GLU A 143 9.22 5.21 -12.03
CA GLU A 143 10.35 5.66 -12.86
C GLU A 143 10.00 6.92 -13.62
N LYS A 144 8.79 6.99 -14.17
CA LYS A 144 8.34 8.19 -14.89
C LYS A 144 8.33 9.40 -13.97
N LEU A 145 7.85 9.23 -12.74
CA LEU A 145 7.79 10.34 -11.77
C LEU A 145 9.19 10.79 -11.37
N THR A 146 10.12 9.86 -11.26
CA THR A 146 11.49 10.17 -10.85
C THR A 146 12.21 10.97 -11.92
N ASN A 147 11.87 10.75 -13.19
CA ASN A 147 12.54 11.40 -14.31
C ASN A 147 11.96 12.76 -14.65
N GLN A 148 11.00 13.26 -13.90
CA GLN A 148 10.41 14.57 -14.13
C GLN A 148 11.20 15.69 -13.45
#